data_1c7451f7d059edfbe1205e98fc4bb426
#
_entry.id   1c7451f7d059edfbe1205e98fc4bb426
#
_cell.length_a   1.000
_cell.length_b   1.000
_cell.length_c   1.000
_cell.angle_alpha   90.00
_cell.angle_beta   90.00
_cell.angle_gamma   90.00
#
_symmetry.space_group_name_H-M   'P 1'
#
loop_
_entity.id
_entity.type
_entity.pdbx_description
1 polymer ?
#
loop_
_entity_poly.entity_id
_entity_poly.type
_entity_poly.pdbx_seq_one_letter_code
_entity_poly.pdbx_strand_id
1 'polypeptide(L)'
;QDDVEAAVKAWAKAWSSKNMQGYLGAYAPNFTPPGGQSRKDWEADRKARIVPRTRIGVDISDISVTVNGDRASVKFRQAYSSDNLNVTSRKTLDLVKSGNRWLILRESTGS
;
A
#
# COMPACT_ATOMS: atom_id res chain seq x y z
N GLN A 1 14.05 -10.28 -1.55
CA GLN A 1 13.12 -10.06 -0.43
C GLN A 1 13.25 -8.69 0.20
N ASP A 2 14.50 -8.26 0.42
CA ASP A 2 14.73 -6.97 1.07
C ASP A 2 14.19 -5.82 0.24
N ASP A 3 14.28 -5.90 -1.08
CA ASP A 3 13.76 -4.87 -1.97
C ASP A 3 12.24 -4.79 -1.91
N VAL A 4 11.58 -5.94 -1.79
CA VAL A 4 10.12 -5.99 -1.67
C VAL A 4 9.69 -5.39 -0.34
N GLU A 5 10.36 -5.78 0.74
CA GLU A 5 10.05 -5.25 2.06
C GLU A 5 10.28 -3.74 2.11
N ALA A 6 11.36 -3.25 1.50
CA ALA A 6 11.64 -1.83 1.44
C ALA A 6 10.57 -1.07 0.67
N ALA A 7 10.05 -1.67 -0.41
CA ALA A 7 8.98 -1.05 -1.20
C ALA A 7 7.70 -0.91 -0.37
N VAL A 8 7.35 -1.92 0.41
CA VAL A 8 6.17 -1.88 1.27
C VAL A 8 6.34 -0.85 2.38
N LYS A 9 7.52 -0.79 2.97
CA LYS A 9 7.81 0.20 4.03
C LYS A 9 7.77 1.62 3.48
N ALA A 10 8.27 1.83 2.27
CA ALA A 10 8.24 3.14 1.63
C ALA A 10 6.79 3.56 1.33
N TRP A 11 5.96 2.60 0.90
CA TRP A 11 4.54 2.84 0.67
C TRP A 11 3.84 3.27 1.97
N ALA A 12 4.09 2.58 3.06
CA ALA A 12 3.51 2.92 4.35
C ALA A 12 3.98 4.29 4.83
N LYS A 13 5.24 4.62 4.61
CA LYS A 13 5.79 5.91 4.99
C LYS A 13 5.18 7.04 4.17
N ALA A 14 5.01 6.84 2.87
CA ALA A 14 4.38 7.85 2.02
C ALA A 14 2.94 8.10 2.46
N TRP A 15 2.23 7.06 2.83
CA TRP A 15 0.87 7.18 3.35
C TRP A 15 0.86 7.98 4.65
N SER A 16 1.73 7.63 5.61
CA SER A 16 1.82 8.31 6.89
C SER A 16 2.20 9.77 6.77
N SER A 17 3.05 10.11 5.81
CA SER A 17 3.51 11.49 5.61
C SER A 17 2.58 12.28 4.68
N LYS A 18 1.52 11.66 4.20
CA LYS A 18 0.57 12.25 3.26
C LYS A 18 1.23 12.68 1.95
N ASN A 19 2.26 11.94 1.56
CA ASN A 19 2.95 12.16 0.31
C ASN A 19 2.20 11.44 -0.80
N MET A 20 1.22 12.13 -1.40
CA MET A 20 0.37 11.49 -2.41
C MET A 20 1.15 11.02 -3.63
N GLN A 21 2.16 11.78 -4.04
CA GLN A 21 2.97 11.37 -5.17
C GLN A 21 3.68 10.07 -4.90
N GLY A 22 4.30 9.93 -3.73
CA GLY A 22 4.98 8.68 -3.36
C GLY A 22 4.01 7.54 -3.12
N TYR A 23 2.87 7.84 -2.50
CA TYR A 23 1.86 6.83 -2.23
C TYR A 23 1.28 6.25 -3.52
N LEU A 24 0.84 7.11 -4.44
CA LEU A 24 0.27 6.66 -5.71
C LEU A 24 1.34 6.07 -6.63
N GLY A 25 2.57 6.58 -6.53
CA GLY A 25 3.68 6.06 -7.31
C GLY A 25 4.13 4.66 -6.91
N ALA A 26 3.70 4.18 -5.74
CA ALA A 26 4.00 2.82 -5.30
C ALA A 26 3.12 1.79 -6.00
N TYR A 27 2.06 2.21 -6.69
CA TYR A 27 1.14 1.32 -7.37
C TYR A 27 1.49 1.16 -8.84
N ALA A 28 1.34 -0.06 -9.36
CA ALA A 28 1.64 -0.33 -10.77
C ALA A 28 0.63 0.38 -11.68
N PRO A 29 1.04 0.71 -12.91
CA PRO A 29 0.10 1.33 -13.85
C PRO A 29 -1.14 0.50 -14.12
N ASN A 30 -1.00 -0.83 -14.03
CA ASN A 30 -2.11 -1.76 -14.23
C ASN A 30 -2.70 -2.27 -12.93
N PHE A 31 -2.51 -1.52 -11.82
CA PHE A 31 -3.11 -1.85 -10.53
C PHE A 31 -4.62 -1.97 -10.67
N THR A 32 -5.18 -3.00 -10.03
CA THR A 32 -6.63 -3.25 -10.04
C THR A 32 -7.21 -2.75 -8.72
N PRO A 33 -7.93 -1.62 -8.74
CA PRO A 33 -8.55 -1.13 -7.51
C PRO A 33 -9.67 -2.05 -7.03
N PRO A 34 -9.90 -2.10 -5.71
CA PRO A 34 -10.99 -2.92 -5.18
C PRO A 34 -12.36 -2.34 -5.57
N GLY A 35 -13.36 -3.22 -5.63
CA GLY A 35 -14.73 -2.80 -5.92
C GLY A 35 -14.99 -2.41 -7.35
N GLY A 36 -14.07 -2.72 -8.26
CA GLY A 36 -14.26 -2.44 -9.67
C GLY A 36 -14.11 -0.98 -10.07
N GLN A 37 -13.55 -0.15 -9.19
CA GLN A 37 -13.30 1.25 -9.51
C GLN A 37 -12.25 1.38 -10.61
N SER A 38 -12.36 2.48 -11.40
CA SER A 38 -11.28 2.85 -12.30
C SER A 38 -10.10 3.38 -11.48
N ARG A 39 -8.90 3.35 -12.07
CA ARG A 39 -7.72 3.90 -11.41
C ARG A 39 -7.92 5.37 -11.03
N LYS A 40 -8.52 6.13 -11.93
CA LYS A 40 -8.77 7.56 -11.71
C LYS A 40 -9.70 7.79 -10.52
N ASP A 41 -10.80 7.04 -10.45
CA ASP A 41 -11.76 7.18 -9.36
C ASP A 41 -11.15 6.74 -8.04
N TRP A 42 -10.36 5.67 -8.06
CA TRP A 42 -9.67 5.19 -6.86
C TRP A 42 -8.66 6.23 -6.35
N GLU A 43 -7.90 6.83 -7.25
CA GLU A 43 -6.93 7.86 -6.85
C GLU A 43 -7.61 9.06 -6.22
N ALA A 44 -8.72 9.51 -6.80
CA ALA A 44 -9.48 10.63 -6.26
C ALA A 44 -10.04 10.29 -4.86
N ASP A 45 -10.54 9.07 -4.70
CA ASP A 45 -11.07 8.61 -3.43
C ASP A 45 -9.99 8.57 -2.35
N ARG A 46 -8.82 8.02 -2.68
CA ARG A 46 -7.71 7.95 -1.72
C ARG A 46 -7.22 9.33 -1.34
N LYS A 47 -7.13 10.24 -2.30
CA LYS A 47 -6.72 11.62 -2.02
C LYS A 47 -7.69 12.30 -1.08
N ALA A 48 -8.99 12.08 -1.28
CA ALA A 48 -10.01 12.65 -0.42
C ALA A 48 -9.95 12.11 1.01
N ARG A 49 -9.42 10.90 1.19
CA ARG A 49 -9.30 10.28 2.51
C ARG A 49 -7.98 10.60 3.21
N ILE A 50 -6.94 10.92 2.47
CA ILE A 50 -5.60 11.12 3.04
C ILE A 50 -5.30 12.59 3.29
N VAL A 51 -5.53 13.44 2.30
CA VAL A 51 -5.12 14.84 2.35
C VAL A 51 -5.79 15.63 3.48
N PRO A 52 -7.11 15.49 3.72
CA PRO A 52 -7.78 16.28 4.77
C PRO A 52 -7.43 15.86 6.20
N ARG A 53 -6.80 14.71 6.39
CA ARG A 53 -6.48 14.24 7.73
C ARG A 53 -5.38 15.07 8.36
N THR A 54 -5.50 15.36 9.64
CA THR A 54 -4.49 16.10 10.37
C THR A 54 -3.26 15.26 10.59
N ARG A 55 -3.46 13.99 10.95
CA ARG A 55 -2.36 13.07 11.23
C ARG A 55 -2.75 11.67 10.79
N ILE A 56 -1.80 10.99 10.15
CA ILE A 56 -1.97 9.60 9.75
C ILE A 56 -0.76 8.82 10.24
N GLY A 57 -1.01 7.70 10.94
CA GLY A 57 0.02 6.76 11.34
C GLY A 57 -0.24 5.42 10.71
N VAL A 58 0.76 4.85 10.06
CA VAL A 58 0.66 3.52 9.47
C VAL A 58 1.88 2.71 9.92
N ASP A 59 1.63 1.72 10.76
CA ASP A 59 2.67 0.80 11.22
C ASP A 59 2.39 -0.58 10.64
N ILE A 60 3.42 -1.19 10.10
CA ILE A 60 3.33 -2.55 9.57
C ILE A 60 4.24 -3.47 10.37
N SER A 61 3.75 -4.65 10.66
CA SER A 61 4.46 -5.64 11.45
C SER A 61 4.12 -7.05 10.97
N ASP A 62 4.84 -8.03 11.48
CA ASP A 62 4.63 -9.43 11.10
C ASP A 62 4.69 -9.62 9.59
N ILE A 63 5.69 -9.02 8.96
CA ILE A 63 5.83 -9.01 7.50
C ILE A 63 6.31 -10.37 7.02
N SER A 64 5.57 -10.94 6.08
CA SER A 64 5.92 -12.22 5.44
C SER A 64 5.99 -11.99 3.93
N VAL A 65 7.15 -12.20 3.34
CA VAL A 65 7.39 -11.94 1.93
C VAL A 65 7.63 -13.26 1.20
N THR A 66 6.92 -13.45 0.09
CA THR A 66 7.13 -14.59 -0.80
C THR A 66 7.44 -14.03 -2.18
N VAL A 67 8.62 -14.34 -2.71
CA VAL A 67 9.05 -13.87 -4.02
C VAL A 67 9.07 -15.04 -4.99
N ASN A 68 8.51 -14.83 -6.19
CA ASN A 68 8.46 -15.83 -7.22
C ASN A 68 8.75 -15.15 -8.56
N GLY A 69 10.02 -15.12 -8.96
CA GLY A 69 10.43 -14.43 -10.16
C GLY A 69 10.27 -12.93 -10.04
N ASP A 70 9.49 -12.33 -10.93
CA ASP A 70 9.23 -10.90 -10.90
C ASP A 70 7.90 -10.56 -10.23
N ARG A 71 7.37 -11.49 -9.44
CA ARG A 71 6.16 -11.30 -8.64
C ARG A 71 6.47 -11.54 -7.17
N ALA A 72 5.75 -10.86 -6.32
CA ALA A 72 5.90 -11.04 -4.87
C ALA A 72 4.55 -10.89 -4.20
N SER A 73 4.40 -11.59 -3.08
CA SER A 73 3.22 -11.48 -2.23
C SER A 73 3.70 -11.13 -0.83
N VAL A 74 3.14 -10.09 -0.24
CA VAL A 74 3.52 -9.62 1.09
C VAL A 74 2.30 -9.61 1.98
N LYS A 75 2.38 -10.33 3.08
CA LYS A 75 1.34 -10.33 4.10
C LYS A 75 1.88 -9.65 5.33
N PHE A 76 1.07 -8.80 5.94
CA PHE A 76 1.49 -8.08 7.12
C PHE A 76 0.30 -7.64 7.95
N ARG A 77 0.59 -7.25 9.19
CA ARG A 77 -0.38 -6.65 10.08
C ARG A 77 -0.23 -5.14 9.96
N GLN A 78 -1.32 -4.45 9.67
CA GLN A 78 -1.35 -3.01 9.50
C GLN A 78 -2.10 -2.37 10.65
N ALA A 79 -1.43 -1.46 11.35
CA ALA A 79 -2.06 -0.63 12.37
C ALA A 79 -2.20 0.76 11.78
N TYR A 80 -3.42 1.15 11.47
CA TYR A 80 -3.74 2.45 10.90
C TYR A 80 -4.35 3.34 11.95
N SER A 81 -3.84 4.55 12.10
CA SER A 81 -4.43 5.55 12.98
C SER A 81 -4.55 6.86 12.23
N SER A 82 -5.68 7.55 12.43
CA SER A 82 -5.95 8.81 11.77
C SER A 82 -6.90 9.61 12.67
N ASP A 83 -6.44 10.77 13.13
CA ASP A 83 -7.23 11.62 14.04
C ASP A 83 -7.73 10.79 15.24
N ASN A 84 -9.02 10.45 15.28
CA ASN A 84 -9.58 9.68 16.39
C ASN A 84 -9.85 8.21 16.04
N LEU A 85 -9.37 7.77 14.87
CA LEU A 85 -9.63 6.40 14.39
C LEU A 85 -8.39 5.54 14.53
N ASN A 86 -8.57 4.34 15.10
CA ASN A 86 -7.50 3.35 15.19
C ASN A 86 -8.05 2.02 14.69
N VAL A 87 -7.43 1.49 13.64
CA VAL A 87 -7.85 0.22 13.04
C VAL A 87 -6.64 -0.66 12.82
N THR A 88 -6.74 -1.91 13.27
CA THR A 88 -5.71 -2.90 13.01
C THR A 88 -6.32 -4.00 12.15
N SER A 89 -5.63 -4.36 11.09
CA SER A 89 -6.10 -5.40 10.18
C SER A 89 -4.92 -6.09 9.52
N ARG A 90 -5.20 -7.25 8.92
CA ARG A 90 -4.21 -7.93 8.09
C ARG A 90 -4.43 -7.54 6.65
N LYS A 91 -3.32 -7.39 5.93
CA LYS A 91 -3.36 -6.97 4.55
C LYS A 91 -2.40 -7.80 3.72
N THR A 92 -2.77 -8.04 2.48
CA THR A 92 -1.91 -8.71 1.51
C THR A 92 -1.72 -7.79 0.32
N LEU A 93 -0.47 -7.59 -0.08
CA LEU A 93 -0.14 -6.84 -1.29
C LEU A 93 0.53 -7.79 -2.27
N ASP A 94 0.04 -7.79 -3.50
CA ASP A 94 0.71 -8.49 -4.60
C ASP A 94 1.47 -7.45 -5.41
N LEU A 95 2.76 -7.69 -5.61
CA LEU A 95 3.63 -6.75 -6.28
C LEU A 95 4.21 -7.36 -7.55
N VAL A 96 4.59 -6.49 -8.48
CA VAL A 96 5.26 -6.88 -9.71
C VAL A 96 6.53 -6.05 -9.83
N LYS A 97 7.60 -6.70 -10.28
CA LYS A 97 8.86 -6.01 -10.50
C LYS A 97 8.83 -5.29 -11.84
N SER A 98 9.13 -4.00 -11.81
CA SER A 98 9.18 -3.17 -13.00
C SER A 98 10.52 -2.42 -12.99
N GLY A 99 11.44 -2.84 -13.84
CA GLY A 99 12.81 -2.33 -13.80
C GLY A 99 13.45 -2.66 -12.47
N ASN A 100 13.85 -1.63 -11.72
CA ASN A 100 14.48 -1.80 -10.42
C ASN A 100 13.51 -1.60 -9.26
N ARG A 101 12.21 -1.53 -9.56
CA ARG A 101 11.20 -1.21 -8.55
C ARG A 101 10.18 -2.32 -8.42
N TRP A 102 9.68 -2.49 -7.19
CA TRP A 102 8.53 -3.34 -6.94
C TRP A 102 7.31 -2.45 -6.78
N LEU A 103 6.28 -2.71 -7.59
CA LEU A 103 5.06 -1.89 -7.60
C LEU A 103 3.87 -2.74 -7.19
N ILE A 104 2.91 -2.12 -6.52
CA ILE A 104 1.73 -2.83 -6.03
C ILE A 104 0.77 -3.06 -7.20
N LEU A 105 0.45 -4.33 -7.43
CA LEU A 105 -0.47 -4.73 -8.50
C LEU A 105 -1.87 -4.99 -7.97
N ARG A 106 -1.97 -5.49 -6.75
CA ARG A 106 -3.26 -5.81 -6.14
C ARG A 106 -3.13 -5.66 -4.63
N GLU A 107 -4.22 -5.23 -4.01
CA GLU A 107 -4.30 -5.04 -2.56
C GLU A 107 -5.56 -5.70 -2.05
N SER A 108 -5.44 -6.47 -0.97
CA SER A 108 -6.60 -7.08 -0.34
C SER A 108 -6.48 -6.98 1.17
N THR A 109 -7.62 -6.90 1.84
CA THR A 109 -7.71 -6.82 3.30
C THR A 109 -8.27 -8.11 3.82
N GLY A 110 -7.76 -8.52 4.98
CA GLY A 110 -8.14 -9.78 5.58
C GLY A 110 -7.08 -10.85 5.36
N SER A 111 -7.32 -12.00 5.90
CA SER A 111 -6.38 -13.12 5.87
C SER A 111 -6.42 -13.91 4.59
#